data_6bf4b8d680590aad3b88f18b52d2258a
#
_entry.id   6bf4b8d680590aad3b88f18b52d2258a
#
_cell.length_a   1.000
_cell.length_b   1.000
_cell.length_c   1.000
_cell.angle_alpha   90.00
_cell.angle_beta   90.00
_cell.angle_gamma   90.00
#
_symmetry.space_group_name_H-M   'P 1'
#
loop_
_entity.id
_entity.type
_entity.pdbx_description
1 polymer ?
#
loop_
_entity_poly.entity_id
_entity_poly.type
_entity_poly.pdbx_seq_one_letter_code
_entity_poly.pdbx_strand_id
1 'polypeptide(L)'
;MGLRDKVVWITEADSETGRSIIRRFAREGARFLLNSASGGAAIQEELALLDREGLAYATVNNTLLKRSETETMLAEAEAALGPLSVLIHNNNTVVRSSVEACTEEAFWESLDANAKTAFISTQAAGRSMKEREQGKIIYISSIHADKPTGSAFAYSAAKGAVGMLAKEAALALGRHGISVNTVKVGPFEGDDELFRSDFSTLYNDYRYKVPNAVLGDGNDLAELALFLASDEARYLNGADIAFDGGFLLHYMNFKMKKPKPAP
;
A
#
# COMPACT_ATOMS: atom_id res chain seq x y z
N MET A 1 -18.00 -4.69 9.07
CA MET A 1 -17.52 -4.20 7.75
C MET A 1 -17.47 -5.41 6.82
N GLY A 2 -18.45 -5.60 5.94
CA GLY A 2 -18.54 -6.87 5.18
C GLY A 2 -17.80 -6.78 3.84
N LEU A 3 -16.77 -7.61 3.64
CA LEU A 3 -16.15 -7.83 2.34
C LEU A 3 -16.55 -9.19 1.74
N ARG A 4 -17.59 -9.80 2.27
CA ARG A 4 -18.03 -11.11 1.79
C ARG A 4 -18.27 -11.08 0.29
N ASP A 5 -17.65 -12.00 -0.43
CA ASP A 5 -17.69 -12.14 -1.88
C ASP A 5 -17.10 -10.97 -2.70
N LYS A 6 -16.56 -9.93 -2.07
CA LYS A 6 -15.85 -8.85 -2.77
C LYS A 6 -14.45 -9.32 -3.19
N VAL A 7 -14.08 -9.08 -4.44
CA VAL A 7 -12.73 -9.39 -4.95
C VAL A 7 -11.78 -8.25 -4.60
N VAL A 8 -10.70 -8.60 -3.92
CA VAL A 8 -9.64 -7.70 -3.48
C VAL A 8 -8.34 -8.03 -4.21
N TRP A 9 -7.81 -7.08 -4.95
CA TRP A 9 -6.51 -7.21 -5.60
C TRP A 9 -5.43 -6.57 -4.74
N ILE A 10 -4.40 -7.35 -4.35
CA ILE A 10 -3.22 -6.90 -3.60
C ILE A 10 -2.02 -6.98 -4.53
N THR A 11 -1.35 -5.84 -4.78
CA THR A 11 -0.31 -5.74 -5.81
C THR A 11 1.06 -6.24 -5.37
N GLU A 12 1.32 -6.36 -4.07
CA GLU A 12 2.53 -6.95 -3.49
C GLU A 12 2.16 -7.85 -2.30
N ALA A 13 1.67 -9.07 -2.63
CA ALA A 13 1.18 -10.01 -1.63
C ALA A 13 2.28 -10.57 -0.73
N ASP A 14 3.52 -10.69 -1.26
CA ASP A 14 4.67 -11.27 -0.55
C ASP A 14 5.20 -10.38 0.58
N SER A 15 4.88 -9.08 0.58
CA SER A 15 5.29 -8.16 1.64
C SER A 15 4.56 -8.44 2.96
N GLU A 16 5.15 -8.05 4.09
CA GLU A 16 4.51 -8.16 5.40
C GLU A 16 3.17 -7.42 5.44
N THR A 17 3.11 -6.24 4.84
CA THR A 17 1.86 -5.48 4.67
C THR A 17 0.82 -6.28 3.89
N GLY A 18 1.20 -6.87 2.74
CA GLY A 18 0.33 -7.70 1.93
C GLY A 18 -0.23 -8.90 2.70
N ARG A 19 0.65 -9.62 3.41
CA ARG A 19 0.30 -10.77 4.24
C ARG A 19 -0.67 -10.39 5.36
N SER A 20 -0.44 -9.28 6.05
CA SER A 20 -1.33 -8.79 7.11
C SER A 20 -2.71 -8.43 6.57
N ILE A 21 -2.77 -7.78 5.40
CA ILE A 21 -4.03 -7.47 4.73
C ILE A 21 -4.78 -8.75 4.32
N ILE A 22 -4.08 -9.74 3.75
CA ILE A 22 -4.69 -11.04 3.42
C ILE A 22 -5.34 -11.66 4.66
N ARG A 23 -4.57 -11.81 5.75
CA ARG A 23 -5.07 -12.39 7.00
C ARG A 23 -6.28 -11.66 7.56
N ARG A 24 -6.25 -10.34 7.53
CA ARG A 24 -7.35 -9.53 8.07
C ARG A 24 -8.60 -9.60 7.21
N PHE A 25 -8.45 -9.48 5.89
CA PHE A 25 -9.57 -9.47 4.95
C PHE A 25 -10.20 -10.86 4.76
N ALA A 26 -9.43 -11.93 4.96
CA ALA A 26 -9.95 -13.29 4.98
C ALA A 26 -11.04 -13.49 6.04
N ARG A 27 -10.90 -12.87 7.22
CA ARG A 27 -11.91 -12.91 8.29
C ARG A 27 -13.24 -12.24 7.90
N GLU A 28 -13.23 -11.39 6.89
CA GLU A 28 -14.41 -10.72 6.34
C GLU A 28 -15.02 -11.47 5.13
N GLY A 29 -14.44 -12.60 4.74
CA GLY A 29 -14.92 -13.44 3.64
C GLY A 29 -14.62 -12.89 2.24
N ALA A 30 -13.54 -12.12 2.08
CA ALA A 30 -13.10 -11.60 0.79
C ALA A 30 -12.58 -12.72 -0.13
N ARG A 31 -12.62 -12.47 -1.45
CA ARG A 31 -11.90 -13.23 -2.49
C ARG A 31 -10.66 -12.47 -2.90
N PHE A 32 -9.61 -13.16 -3.34
CA PHE A 32 -8.32 -12.50 -3.53
C PHE A 32 -7.71 -12.72 -4.90
N LEU A 33 -7.28 -11.61 -5.51
CA LEU A 33 -6.27 -11.62 -6.57
C LEU A 33 -4.94 -11.20 -5.93
N LEU A 34 -4.00 -12.13 -5.83
CA LEU A 34 -2.72 -11.96 -5.14
C LEU A 34 -1.58 -11.87 -6.14
N ASN A 35 -1.02 -10.67 -6.33
CA ASN A 35 0.18 -10.54 -7.12
C ASN A 35 1.40 -10.86 -6.25
N SER A 36 2.08 -11.95 -6.56
CA SER A 36 3.19 -12.52 -5.79
C SER A 36 4.38 -12.75 -6.71
N ALA A 37 5.47 -12.06 -6.47
CA ALA A 37 6.72 -12.23 -7.23
C ALA A 37 7.34 -13.63 -6.99
N SER A 38 7.08 -14.20 -5.82
CA SER A 38 7.54 -15.56 -5.46
C SER A 38 6.64 -16.69 -6.03
N GLY A 39 5.55 -16.34 -6.76
CA GLY A 39 4.55 -17.31 -7.20
C GLY A 39 3.79 -17.96 -6.03
N GLY A 40 3.65 -17.26 -4.90
CA GLY A 40 2.98 -17.74 -3.70
C GLY A 40 3.91 -18.39 -2.66
N ALA A 41 5.20 -18.58 -2.97
CA ALA A 41 6.12 -19.26 -2.03
C ALA A 41 6.31 -18.48 -0.72
N ALA A 42 6.28 -17.15 -0.76
CA ALA A 42 6.44 -16.31 0.42
C ALA A 42 5.16 -16.18 1.28
N ILE A 43 4.00 -16.61 0.76
CA ILE A 43 2.69 -16.45 1.40
C ILE A 43 1.97 -17.78 1.64
N GLN A 44 2.71 -18.87 1.81
CA GLN A 44 2.13 -20.22 1.99
C GLN A 44 1.20 -20.32 3.20
N GLU A 45 1.51 -19.63 4.28
CA GLU A 45 0.66 -19.58 5.47
C GLU A 45 -0.69 -18.91 5.19
N GLU A 46 -0.66 -17.83 4.43
CA GLU A 46 -1.86 -17.10 4.02
C GLU A 46 -2.69 -17.93 3.04
N LEU A 47 -2.07 -18.61 2.06
CA LEU A 47 -2.77 -19.50 1.15
C LEU A 47 -3.43 -20.67 1.90
N ALA A 48 -2.72 -21.30 2.84
CA ALA A 48 -3.28 -22.35 3.69
C ALA A 48 -4.44 -21.83 4.57
N LEU A 49 -4.39 -20.55 5.01
CA LEU A 49 -5.51 -19.91 5.68
C LEU A 49 -6.72 -19.79 4.74
N LEU A 50 -6.52 -19.29 3.52
CA LEU A 50 -7.61 -19.13 2.54
C LEU A 50 -8.26 -20.47 2.18
N ASP A 51 -7.45 -21.51 1.97
CA ASP A 51 -7.94 -22.88 1.71
C ASP A 51 -8.78 -23.42 2.87
N ARG A 52 -8.32 -23.24 4.11
CA ARG A 52 -9.02 -23.69 5.31
C ARG A 52 -10.37 -22.98 5.49
N GLU A 53 -10.43 -21.69 5.18
CA GLU A 53 -11.64 -20.89 5.27
C GLU A 53 -12.55 -21.03 4.02
N GLY A 54 -12.12 -21.80 3.01
CA GLY A 54 -12.88 -22.01 1.77
C GLY A 54 -13.02 -20.74 0.92
N LEU A 55 -12.05 -19.82 0.98
CA LEU A 55 -12.07 -18.54 0.27
C LEU A 55 -11.40 -18.66 -1.09
N ALA A 56 -12.06 -18.16 -2.13
CA ALA A 56 -11.51 -18.19 -3.48
C ALA A 56 -10.36 -17.19 -3.65
N TYR A 57 -9.29 -17.63 -4.30
CA TYR A 57 -8.17 -16.77 -4.65
C TYR A 57 -7.51 -17.19 -5.97
N ALA A 58 -6.79 -16.26 -6.58
CA ALA A 58 -5.87 -16.49 -7.69
C ALA A 58 -4.53 -15.84 -7.36
N THR A 59 -3.45 -16.59 -7.57
CA THR A 59 -2.07 -16.08 -7.43
C THR A 59 -1.49 -15.84 -8.81
N VAL A 60 -0.95 -14.64 -9.04
CA VAL A 60 -0.35 -14.23 -10.31
C VAL A 60 1.05 -13.66 -10.05
N ASN A 61 1.90 -13.71 -11.06
CA ASN A 61 3.21 -13.04 -11.05
C ASN A 61 3.26 -12.07 -12.24
N ASN A 62 2.80 -10.84 -12.01
CA ASN A 62 2.77 -9.78 -13.01
C ASN A 62 3.63 -8.60 -12.53
N THR A 63 4.49 -8.09 -13.40
CA THR A 63 5.37 -6.97 -13.06
C THR A 63 4.63 -5.64 -12.87
N LEU A 64 3.39 -5.54 -13.36
CA LEU A 64 2.57 -4.32 -13.39
C LEU A 64 3.23 -3.15 -14.14
N LEU A 65 4.12 -3.46 -15.09
CA LEU A 65 4.85 -2.46 -15.88
C LEU A 65 4.30 -2.29 -17.29
N LYS A 66 3.44 -3.21 -17.73
CA LYS A 66 2.80 -3.17 -19.05
C LYS A 66 1.29 -3.26 -18.93
N ARG A 67 0.62 -2.25 -19.45
CA ARG A 67 -0.82 -2.11 -19.36
C ARG A 67 -1.57 -3.31 -19.95
N SER A 68 -1.24 -3.72 -21.18
CA SER A 68 -1.95 -4.83 -21.85
C SER A 68 -1.85 -6.14 -21.07
N GLU A 69 -0.66 -6.47 -20.55
CA GLU A 69 -0.45 -7.68 -19.74
C GLU A 69 -1.25 -7.63 -18.43
N THR A 70 -1.31 -6.45 -17.79
CA THR A 70 -2.05 -6.25 -16.54
C THR A 70 -3.57 -6.29 -16.77
N GLU A 71 -4.07 -5.72 -17.88
CA GLU A 71 -5.50 -5.78 -18.22
C GLU A 71 -5.93 -7.21 -18.57
N THR A 72 -5.11 -7.98 -19.29
CA THR A 72 -5.37 -9.39 -19.59
C THR A 72 -5.41 -10.23 -18.31
N MET A 73 -4.39 -10.08 -17.45
CA MET A 73 -4.32 -10.76 -16.15
C MET A 73 -5.56 -10.46 -15.29
N LEU A 74 -5.98 -9.19 -15.23
CA LEU A 74 -7.17 -8.80 -14.45
C LEU A 74 -8.44 -9.42 -15.03
N ALA A 75 -8.62 -9.41 -16.35
CA ALA A 75 -9.78 -10.00 -16.99
C ALA A 75 -9.90 -11.52 -16.74
N GLU A 76 -8.77 -12.24 -16.79
CA GLU A 76 -8.72 -13.67 -16.45
C GLU A 76 -9.07 -13.90 -14.97
N ALA A 77 -8.55 -13.07 -14.08
CA ALA A 77 -8.86 -13.15 -12.65
C ALA A 77 -10.34 -12.85 -12.37
N GLU A 78 -10.92 -11.83 -13.02
CA GLU A 78 -12.34 -11.50 -12.86
C GLU A 78 -13.27 -12.60 -13.40
N ALA A 79 -12.86 -13.30 -14.45
CA ALA A 79 -13.61 -14.46 -14.97
C ALA A 79 -13.67 -15.61 -13.94
N ALA A 80 -12.63 -15.79 -13.13
CA ALA A 80 -12.53 -16.84 -12.12
C ALA A 80 -13.13 -16.45 -10.77
N LEU A 81 -12.90 -15.22 -10.32
CA LEU A 81 -13.21 -14.75 -8.95
C LEU A 81 -14.47 -13.90 -8.87
N GLY A 82 -14.92 -13.36 -10.00
CA GLY A 82 -15.91 -12.30 -10.05
C GLY A 82 -15.29 -10.90 -10.17
N PRO A 83 -16.13 -9.86 -10.27
CA PRO A 83 -15.68 -8.51 -10.58
C PRO A 83 -14.85 -7.87 -9.46
N LEU A 84 -13.79 -7.17 -9.84
CA LEU A 84 -12.89 -6.48 -8.91
C LEU A 84 -13.63 -5.40 -8.10
N SER A 85 -13.59 -5.47 -6.79
CA SER A 85 -14.22 -4.51 -5.89
C SER A 85 -13.23 -3.56 -5.22
N VAL A 86 -12.04 -4.05 -4.90
CA VAL A 86 -11.01 -3.30 -4.17
C VAL A 86 -9.64 -3.51 -4.80
N LEU A 87 -8.93 -2.44 -5.13
CA LEU A 87 -7.50 -2.47 -5.41
C LEU A 87 -6.74 -1.94 -4.19
N ILE A 88 -5.80 -2.72 -3.68
CA ILE A 88 -4.80 -2.29 -2.72
C ILE A 88 -3.44 -2.28 -3.42
N HIS A 89 -2.96 -1.09 -3.73
CA HIS A 89 -1.62 -0.90 -4.27
C HIS A 89 -0.65 -0.67 -3.12
N ASN A 90 0.16 -1.67 -2.82
CA ASN A 90 1.08 -1.67 -1.68
C ASN A 90 2.55 -1.87 -2.05
N ASN A 91 2.93 -1.67 -3.33
CA ASN A 91 4.32 -1.74 -3.76
C ASN A 91 5.20 -0.75 -3.00
N ASN A 92 6.27 -1.26 -2.40
CA ASN A 92 7.13 -0.50 -1.50
C ASN A 92 8.61 -0.84 -1.65
N THR A 93 9.13 -0.76 -2.86
CA THR A 93 10.55 -0.99 -3.13
C THR A 93 11.36 0.26 -2.78
N VAL A 94 12.22 0.14 -1.78
CA VAL A 94 13.11 1.21 -1.33
C VAL A 94 14.46 1.07 -2.01
N VAL A 95 14.79 2.02 -2.90
CA VAL A 95 16.13 2.17 -3.48
C VAL A 95 16.86 3.27 -2.72
N ARG A 96 17.88 2.90 -1.94
CA ARG A 96 18.66 3.84 -1.14
C ARG A 96 19.68 4.57 -2.01
N SER A 97 19.58 5.89 -2.03
CA SER A 97 20.53 6.76 -2.72
C SER A 97 20.40 8.20 -2.25
N SER A 98 21.52 8.93 -2.15
CA SER A 98 21.49 10.40 -2.08
C SER A 98 21.29 10.98 -3.49
N VAL A 99 21.06 12.29 -3.58
CA VAL A 99 20.92 12.94 -4.88
C VAL A 99 22.20 12.84 -5.71
N GLU A 100 23.37 12.90 -5.07
CA GLU A 100 24.67 12.83 -5.73
C GLU A 100 25.04 11.42 -6.21
N ALA A 101 24.55 10.39 -5.51
CA ALA A 101 24.88 8.98 -5.77
C ALA A 101 23.80 8.25 -6.56
N CYS A 102 22.63 8.86 -6.79
CA CYS A 102 21.54 8.23 -7.51
C CYS A 102 21.89 8.11 -9.00
N THR A 103 22.01 6.88 -9.50
CA THR A 103 22.16 6.65 -10.95
C THR A 103 20.82 6.77 -11.67
N GLU A 104 20.84 6.94 -12.99
CA GLU A 104 19.62 6.95 -13.81
C GLU A 104 18.85 5.63 -13.66
N GLU A 105 19.56 4.51 -13.64
CA GLU A 105 18.97 3.17 -13.49
C GLU A 105 18.25 3.04 -12.14
N ALA A 106 18.90 3.44 -11.04
CA ALA A 106 18.32 3.42 -9.70
C ALA A 106 17.08 4.33 -9.60
N PHE A 107 17.12 5.48 -10.27
CA PHE A 107 16.00 6.41 -10.35
C PHE A 107 14.80 5.77 -11.07
N TRP A 108 15.03 5.21 -12.26
CA TRP A 108 13.97 4.57 -13.02
C TRP A 108 13.45 3.30 -12.36
N GLU A 109 14.34 2.49 -11.76
CA GLU A 109 13.93 1.31 -10.97
C GLU A 109 12.95 1.70 -9.85
N SER A 110 13.26 2.75 -9.12
CA SER A 110 12.39 3.23 -8.04
C SER A 110 11.05 3.76 -8.55
N LEU A 111 11.05 4.52 -9.66
CA LEU A 111 9.84 5.01 -10.29
C LEU A 111 8.98 3.87 -10.86
N ASP A 112 9.61 2.93 -11.55
CA ASP A 112 8.92 1.77 -12.14
C ASP A 112 8.29 0.91 -11.04
N ALA A 113 9.05 0.57 -10.00
CA ALA A 113 8.58 -0.30 -8.94
C ALA A 113 7.45 0.31 -8.08
N ASN A 114 7.41 1.62 -7.90
CA ASN A 114 6.44 2.29 -7.04
C ASN A 114 5.37 3.09 -7.81
N ALA A 115 5.79 4.03 -8.67
CA ALA A 115 4.86 4.97 -9.31
C ALA A 115 4.22 4.41 -10.58
N LYS A 116 5.00 3.74 -11.45
CA LYS A 116 4.47 3.18 -12.70
C LYS A 116 3.56 1.98 -12.43
N THR A 117 3.92 1.13 -11.47
CA THR A 117 3.03 0.04 -11.02
C THR A 117 1.71 0.58 -10.48
N ALA A 118 1.74 1.69 -9.72
CA ALA A 118 0.55 2.38 -9.23
C ALA A 118 -0.32 2.89 -10.39
N PHE A 119 0.30 3.54 -11.38
CA PHE A 119 -0.38 4.04 -12.56
C PHE A 119 -1.04 2.91 -13.37
N ILE A 120 -0.31 1.84 -13.67
CA ILE A 120 -0.80 0.72 -14.49
C ILE A 120 -1.93 -0.04 -13.77
N SER A 121 -1.76 -0.38 -12.50
CA SER A 121 -2.78 -1.08 -11.72
C SER A 121 -4.06 -0.24 -11.58
N THR A 122 -3.92 1.08 -11.38
CA THR A 122 -5.05 2.00 -11.30
C THR A 122 -5.82 2.10 -12.63
N GLN A 123 -5.10 2.13 -13.76
CA GLN A 123 -5.76 2.14 -15.08
C GLN A 123 -6.58 0.86 -15.31
N ALA A 124 -6.00 -0.30 -15.00
CA ALA A 124 -6.68 -1.58 -15.16
C ALA A 124 -7.90 -1.69 -14.24
N ALA A 125 -7.71 -1.44 -12.93
CA ALA A 125 -8.77 -1.48 -11.94
C ALA A 125 -9.88 -0.45 -12.22
N GLY A 126 -9.49 0.81 -12.48
CA GLY A 126 -10.43 1.90 -12.73
C GLY A 126 -11.30 1.65 -13.96
N ARG A 127 -10.75 1.03 -15.01
CA ARG A 127 -11.51 0.65 -16.21
C ARG A 127 -12.56 -0.41 -15.88
N SER A 128 -12.18 -1.47 -15.20
CA SER A 128 -13.08 -2.55 -14.78
C SER A 128 -14.16 -2.03 -13.82
N MET A 129 -13.80 -1.26 -12.79
CA MET A 129 -14.72 -0.72 -11.80
C MET A 129 -15.71 0.28 -12.39
N LYS A 130 -15.29 1.08 -13.39
CA LYS A 130 -16.11 2.12 -14.03
C LYS A 130 -17.37 1.56 -14.69
N GLU A 131 -17.31 0.38 -15.28
CA GLU A 131 -18.45 -0.27 -15.93
C GLU A 131 -19.57 -0.60 -14.93
N ARG A 132 -19.25 -0.75 -13.66
CA ARG A 132 -20.19 -1.06 -12.57
C ARG A 132 -20.48 0.12 -11.66
N GLU A 133 -19.86 1.27 -11.93
CA GLU A 133 -19.97 2.49 -11.13
C GLU A 133 -19.69 2.26 -9.62
N GLN A 134 -18.80 1.35 -9.31
CA GLN A 134 -18.45 0.98 -7.93
C GLN A 134 -17.03 0.45 -7.83
N GLY A 135 -16.29 0.93 -6.82
CA GLY A 135 -14.95 0.43 -6.51
C GLY A 135 -14.24 1.22 -5.42
N LYS A 136 -13.18 0.62 -4.91
CA LYS A 136 -12.28 1.22 -3.92
C LYS A 136 -10.83 1.04 -4.37
N ILE A 137 -10.06 2.11 -4.37
CA ILE A 137 -8.63 2.07 -4.64
C ILE A 137 -7.90 2.66 -3.43
N ILE A 138 -6.99 1.89 -2.86
CA ILE A 138 -6.24 2.26 -1.67
C ILE A 138 -4.76 2.16 -2.00
N TYR A 139 -4.05 3.27 -1.90
CA TYR A 139 -2.60 3.29 -2.01
C TYR A 139 -1.97 3.23 -0.63
N ILE A 140 -1.11 2.24 -0.43
CA ILE A 140 -0.21 2.21 0.73
C ILE A 140 1.07 2.90 0.31
N SER A 141 1.25 4.12 0.78
CA SER A 141 2.36 5.01 0.47
C SER A 141 3.24 5.20 1.72
N SER A 142 4.04 6.24 1.75
CA SER A 142 4.99 6.51 2.82
C SER A 142 4.97 7.99 3.20
N ILE A 143 5.30 8.28 4.45
CA ILE A 143 5.57 9.63 4.94
C ILE A 143 6.73 10.30 4.19
N HIS A 144 7.58 9.54 3.50
CA HIS A 144 8.65 10.06 2.65
C HIS A 144 8.15 10.88 1.46
N ALA A 145 6.87 10.76 1.09
CA ALA A 145 6.22 11.65 0.13
C ALA A 145 6.19 13.11 0.60
N ASP A 146 6.16 13.33 1.92
CA ASP A 146 6.06 14.66 2.55
C ASP A 146 7.34 15.06 3.29
N LYS A 147 8.06 14.10 3.86
CA LYS A 147 9.22 14.35 4.71
C LYS A 147 10.40 13.43 4.34
N PRO A 148 11.16 13.78 3.28
CA PRO A 148 12.29 12.98 2.83
C PRO A 148 13.46 13.06 3.82
N THR A 149 14.34 12.04 3.79
CA THR A 149 15.51 11.92 4.67
C THR A 149 16.83 12.30 4.00
N GLY A 150 16.85 12.49 2.66
CA GLY A 150 18.06 12.66 1.89
C GLY A 150 18.80 11.37 1.52
N SER A 151 18.37 10.21 2.05
CA SER A 151 18.97 8.89 1.79
C SER A 151 18.15 7.99 0.88
N ALA A 152 16.99 8.46 0.42
CA ALA A 152 16.04 7.70 -0.42
C ALA A 152 15.46 8.62 -1.51
N PHE A 153 16.34 9.28 -2.28
CA PHE A 153 15.99 10.34 -3.24
C PHE A 153 14.92 9.89 -4.25
N ALA A 154 15.21 8.83 -5.01
CA ALA A 154 14.29 8.33 -6.03
C ALA A 154 13.00 7.75 -5.42
N TYR A 155 13.11 7.09 -4.26
CA TYR A 155 11.96 6.56 -3.54
C TYR A 155 11.00 7.66 -3.07
N SER A 156 11.52 8.72 -2.47
CA SER A 156 10.69 9.87 -2.04
C SER A 156 10.00 10.53 -3.22
N ALA A 157 10.69 10.69 -4.36
CA ALA A 157 10.11 11.20 -5.60
C ALA A 157 8.97 10.29 -6.11
N ALA A 158 9.19 8.96 -6.12
CA ALA A 158 8.18 7.99 -6.54
C ALA A 158 6.95 8.00 -5.62
N LYS A 159 7.13 8.06 -4.30
CA LYS A 159 6.01 8.13 -3.34
C LYS A 159 5.26 9.47 -3.41
N GLY A 160 5.95 10.57 -3.71
CA GLY A 160 5.31 11.85 -4.04
C GLY A 160 4.44 11.76 -5.29
N ALA A 161 4.95 11.09 -6.35
CA ALA A 161 4.18 10.83 -7.56
C ALA A 161 2.93 9.98 -7.29
N VAL A 162 3.02 8.92 -6.47
CA VAL A 162 1.85 8.11 -6.06
C VAL A 162 0.79 8.96 -5.37
N GLY A 163 1.19 9.88 -4.47
CA GLY A 163 0.23 10.77 -3.79
C GLY A 163 -0.52 11.68 -4.77
N MET A 164 0.14 12.19 -5.81
CA MET A 164 -0.51 13.01 -6.83
C MET A 164 -1.37 12.16 -7.77
N LEU A 165 -0.90 10.99 -8.18
CA LEU A 165 -1.71 10.03 -8.96
C LEU A 165 -3.02 9.67 -8.24
N ALA A 166 -2.98 9.50 -6.92
CA ALA A 166 -4.17 9.20 -6.13
C ALA A 166 -5.21 10.32 -6.20
N LYS A 167 -4.77 11.59 -6.10
CA LYS A 167 -5.66 12.76 -6.17
C LYS A 167 -6.28 12.92 -7.56
N GLU A 168 -5.49 12.78 -8.61
CA GLU A 168 -5.99 12.79 -9.99
C GLU A 168 -6.97 11.65 -10.24
N ALA A 169 -6.67 10.44 -9.75
CA ALA A 169 -7.56 9.30 -9.87
C ALA A 169 -8.86 9.50 -9.08
N ALA A 170 -8.80 10.11 -7.89
CA ALA A 170 -9.98 10.43 -7.08
C ALA A 170 -10.93 11.38 -7.80
N LEU A 171 -10.41 12.40 -8.48
CA LEU A 171 -11.19 13.32 -9.30
C LEU A 171 -11.79 12.63 -10.52
N ALA A 172 -10.96 11.88 -11.27
CA ALA A 172 -11.39 11.26 -12.52
C ALA A 172 -12.38 10.10 -12.33
N LEU A 173 -12.17 9.28 -11.28
CA LEU A 173 -12.95 8.08 -11.02
C LEU A 173 -14.11 8.30 -10.04
N GLY A 174 -14.06 9.35 -9.20
CA GLY A 174 -15.07 9.64 -8.20
C GLY A 174 -16.48 9.83 -8.79
N ARG A 175 -16.58 10.43 -9.97
CA ARG A 175 -17.85 10.55 -10.71
C ARG A 175 -18.46 9.22 -11.16
N HIS A 176 -17.71 8.15 -11.08
CA HIS A 176 -18.12 6.77 -11.37
C HIS A 176 -18.27 5.92 -10.11
N GLY A 177 -18.49 6.54 -8.95
CA GLY A 177 -18.69 5.81 -7.69
C GLY A 177 -17.44 5.09 -7.14
N ILE A 178 -16.26 5.42 -7.67
CA ILE A 178 -14.99 4.81 -7.25
C ILE A 178 -14.25 5.77 -6.32
N SER A 179 -14.02 5.37 -5.07
CA SER A 179 -13.22 6.19 -4.15
C SER A 179 -11.75 5.78 -4.20
N VAL A 180 -10.87 6.78 -4.10
CA VAL A 180 -9.41 6.61 -4.15
C VAL A 180 -8.78 7.34 -2.97
N ASN A 181 -8.07 6.63 -2.10
CA ASN A 181 -7.45 7.21 -0.92
C ASN A 181 -6.02 6.69 -0.74
N THR A 182 -5.19 7.47 -0.06
CA THR A 182 -3.80 7.16 0.24
C THR A 182 -3.61 7.03 1.74
N VAL A 183 -2.89 5.98 2.17
CA VAL A 183 -2.40 5.82 3.53
C VAL A 183 -0.89 6.05 3.51
N LYS A 184 -0.41 7.09 4.18
CA LYS A 184 1.01 7.41 4.33
C LYS A 184 1.53 6.78 5.60
N VAL A 185 2.21 5.65 5.44
CA VAL A 185 2.72 4.85 6.55
C VAL A 185 3.96 5.53 7.15
N GLY A 186 3.95 5.66 8.47
CA GLY A 186 5.07 6.14 9.27
C GLY A 186 6.03 5.03 9.66
N PRO A 187 6.90 5.26 10.66
CA PRO A 187 7.92 4.30 11.00
C PRO A 187 7.33 3.02 11.61
N PHE A 188 7.72 1.91 11.01
CA PHE A 188 7.58 0.57 11.55
C PHE A 188 8.91 0.10 12.16
N GLU A 189 8.91 -1.06 12.77
CA GLU A 189 10.12 -1.67 13.30
C GLU A 189 11.15 -1.91 12.19
N GLY A 190 12.42 -1.51 12.40
CA GLY A 190 13.51 -1.66 11.42
C GLY A 190 13.67 -0.51 10.42
N ASP A 191 12.78 0.48 10.41
CA ASP A 191 12.85 1.61 9.47
C ASP A 191 14.09 2.50 9.69
N ASP A 192 14.65 2.52 10.89
CA ASP A 192 15.89 3.24 11.18
C ASP A 192 17.10 2.68 10.41
N GLU A 193 17.15 1.39 10.18
CA GLU A 193 18.17 0.78 9.33
C GLU A 193 17.88 1.05 7.85
N LEU A 194 16.63 0.92 7.44
CA LEU A 194 16.19 1.10 6.07
C LEU A 194 16.38 2.54 5.56
N PHE A 195 16.12 3.55 6.42
CA PHE A 195 16.17 4.97 6.06
C PHE A 195 17.32 5.73 6.74
N ARG A 196 18.40 5.04 7.15
CA ARG A 196 19.59 5.69 7.71
C ARG A 196 20.13 6.76 6.75
N SER A 197 20.47 7.93 7.30
CA SER A 197 20.97 9.07 6.53
C SER A 197 22.10 9.75 7.31
N ASP A 198 23.10 10.25 6.57
CA ASP A 198 24.17 11.08 7.13
C ASP A 198 23.73 12.53 7.37
N PHE A 199 22.62 12.94 6.76
CA PHE A 199 22.10 14.33 6.81
C PHE A 199 20.90 14.46 7.72
N SER A 200 20.05 13.44 7.79
CA SER A 200 18.78 13.47 8.51
C SER A 200 18.86 12.65 9.78
N THR A 201 18.44 13.26 10.89
CA THR A 201 18.26 12.57 12.17
C THR A 201 16.82 12.10 12.37
N LEU A 202 16.00 12.06 11.30
CA LEU A 202 14.57 11.74 11.38
C LEU A 202 14.33 10.39 12.07
N TYR A 203 15.09 9.38 11.68
CA TYR A 203 14.97 8.02 12.23
C TYR A 203 15.88 7.74 13.44
N ASN A 204 16.75 8.68 13.85
CA ASN A 204 17.51 8.51 15.09
C ASN A 204 16.54 8.51 16.27
N ASP A 205 16.63 7.49 17.13
CA ASP A 205 15.71 7.33 18.27
C ASP A 205 14.23 7.45 17.89
N TYR A 206 13.85 7.00 16.68
CA TYR A 206 12.54 7.22 16.09
C TYR A 206 11.38 6.74 16.97
N ARG A 207 11.59 5.66 17.73
CA ARG A 207 10.60 5.14 18.68
C ARG A 207 10.19 6.16 19.74
N TYR A 208 11.10 7.08 20.11
CA TYR A 208 10.82 8.16 21.07
C TYR A 208 10.18 9.38 20.40
N LYS A 209 10.11 9.40 19.08
CA LYS A 209 9.51 10.49 18.31
C LYS A 209 8.06 10.23 17.92
N VAL A 210 7.55 9.03 18.15
CA VAL A 210 6.15 8.70 17.94
C VAL A 210 5.31 9.11 19.14
N PRO A 211 4.47 10.15 19.03
CA PRO A 211 3.68 10.67 20.16
C PRO A 211 2.79 9.64 20.85
N ASN A 212 2.24 8.70 20.08
CA ASN A 212 1.43 7.61 20.62
C ASN A 212 2.22 6.64 21.52
N ALA A 213 3.57 6.73 21.52
CA ALA A 213 4.47 5.83 22.23
C ALA A 213 4.25 4.34 21.89
N VAL A 214 3.80 4.06 20.68
CA VAL A 214 3.62 2.72 20.09
C VAL A 214 4.00 2.83 18.60
N LEU A 215 4.77 1.90 18.11
CA LEU A 215 4.97 1.75 16.65
C LEU A 215 3.77 1.02 16.06
N GLY A 216 3.34 1.44 14.88
CA GLY A 216 2.36 0.70 14.09
C GLY A 216 2.95 -0.57 13.51
N ASP A 217 2.09 -1.51 13.17
CA ASP A 217 2.45 -2.74 12.47
C ASP A 217 1.52 -3.01 11.27
N GLY A 218 1.76 -4.14 10.59
CA GLY A 218 0.96 -4.55 9.45
C GLY A 218 -0.51 -4.85 9.81
N ASN A 219 -0.81 -5.25 11.06
CA ASN A 219 -2.17 -5.53 11.49
C ASN A 219 -2.94 -4.22 11.69
N ASP A 220 -2.32 -3.22 12.32
CA ASP A 220 -2.90 -1.88 12.47
C ASP A 220 -3.24 -1.28 11.10
N LEU A 221 -2.31 -1.41 10.13
CA LEU A 221 -2.52 -0.94 8.76
C LEU A 221 -3.65 -1.71 8.06
N ALA A 222 -3.75 -3.02 8.28
CA ALA A 222 -4.80 -3.84 7.68
C ALA A 222 -6.20 -3.47 8.20
N GLU A 223 -6.34 -3.04 9.47
CA GLU A 223 -7.61 -2.52 10.00
C GLU A 223 -8.03 -1.21 9.31
N LEU A 224 -7.09 -0.28 9.12
CA LEU A 224 -7.38 0.96 8.38
C LEU A 224 -7.71 0.66 6.91
N ALA A 225 -6.97 -0.23 6.26
CA ALA A 225 -7.25 -0.64 4.88
C ALA A 225 -8.63 -1.28 4.76
N LEU A 226 -9.05 -2.10 5.73
CA LEU A 226 -10.38 -2.68 5.77
C LEU A 226 -11.47 -1.61 5.88
N PHE A 227 -11.30 -0.63 6.78
CA PHE A 227 -12.23 0.49 6.88
C PHE A 227 -12.36 1.22 5.55
N LEU A 228 -11.25 1.54 4.88
CA LEU A 228 -11.26 2.24 3.58
C LEU A 228 -11.88 1.39 2.46
N ALA A 229 -11.76 0.07 2.53
CA ALA A 229 -12.36 -0.87 1.57
C ALA A 229 -13.87 -1.07 1.79
N SER A 230 -14.40 -0.65 2.92
CA SER A 230 -15.79 -0.84 3.32
C SER A 230 -16.72 0.30 2.87
N ASP A 231 -18.01 0.10 2.99
CA ASP A 231 -19.01 1.11 2.66
C ASP A 231 -19.11 2.22 3.74
N GLU A 232 -18.57 1.98 4.93
CA GLU A 232 -18.47 2.98 6.00
C GLU A 232 -17.57 4.16 5.62
N ALA A 233 -16.58 3.91 4.73
CA ALA A 233 -15.71 4.95 4.19
C ALA A 233 -16.25 5.65 2.92
N ARG A 234 -17.55 5.53 2.61
CA ARG A 234 -18.15 6.02 1.35
C ARG A 234 -17.94 7.51 1.05
N TYR A 235 -17.70 8.32 2.09
CA TYR A 235 -17.49 9.77 1.94
C TYR A 235 -16.03 10.18 1.93
N LEU A 236 -15.11 9.20 2.02
CA LEU A 236 -13.67 9.42 1.88
C LEU A 236 -13.25 9.21 0.43
N ASN A 237 -12.80 10.30 -0.21
CA ASN A 237 -12.25 10.28 -1.57
C ASN A 237 -11.18 11.36 -1.72
N GLY A 238 -10.01 10.98 -2.22
CA GLY A 238 -8.86 11.87 -2.37
C GLY A 238 -8.13 12.18 -1.05
N ALA A 239 -8.38 11.42 0.02
CA ALA A 239 -7.75 11.65 1.31
C ALA A 239 -6.30 11.15 1.32
N ASP A 240 -5.43 11.96 1.93
CA ASP A 240 -4.08 11.59 2.34
C ASP A 240 -4.10 11.33 3.85
N ILE A 241 -4.08 10.09 4.27
CA ILE A 241 -4.21 9.69 5.68
C ILE A 241 -2.82 9.42 6.25
N ALA A 242 -2.37 10.25 7.20
CA ALA A 242 -1.16 9.99 7.95
C ALA A 242 -1.41 8.83 8.94
N PHE A 243 -0.67 7.75 8.77
CA PHE A 243 -0.72 6.55 9.60
C PHE A 243 0.65 6.36 10.26
N ASP A 244 0.96 7.23 11.23
CA ASP A 244 2.33 7.42 11.75
C ASP A 244 2.39 7.66 13.27
N GLY A 245 1.30 7.44 13.99
CA GLY A 245 1.23 7.68 15.43
C GLY A 245 1.54 9.14 15.83
N GLY A 246 1.45 10.08 14.89
CA GLY A 246 1.79 11.49 15.08
C GLY A 246 3.28 11.80 14.85
N PHE A 247 4.04 10.89 14.26
CA PHE A 247 5.48 11.05 14.04
C PHE A 247 5.83 12.32 13.24
N LEU A 248 5.07 12.66 12.21
CA LEU A 248 5.30 13.87 11.42
C LEU A 248 4.99 15.15 12.18
N LEU A 249 4.22 15.08 13.28
CA LEU A 249 3.90 16.21 14.15
C LEU A 249 4.94 16.41 15.26
N HIS A 250 5.91 15.49 15.40
CA HIS A 250 6.95 15.58 16.41
C HIS A 250 7.90 16.75 16.12
N TYR A 251 8.06 17.61 17.12
CA TYR A 251 9.06 18.67 17.14
C TYR A 251 10.18 18.32 18.12
N MET A 252 11.43 18.57 17.73
CA MET A 252 12.64 18.14 18.44
C MET A 252 12.70 18.52 19.94
N ASN A 253 11.92 19.50 20.37
CA ASN A 253 11.93 20.02 21.74
C ASN A 253 10.89 19.37 22.67
N PHE A 254 10.07 18.43 22.21
CA PHE A 254 9.09 17.75 23.03
C PHE A 254 9.68 16.47 23.63
N LYS A 255 9.52 16.29 24.94
CA LYS A 255 9.83 15.00 25.61
C LYS A 255 8.64 14.06 25.44
N MET A 256 8.79 13.06 24.60
CA MET A 256 7.80 12.00 24.44
C MET A 256 7.95 10.92 25.52
N LYS A 257 6.88 10.19 25.78
CA LYS A 257 6.94 9.03 26.67
C LYS A 257 7.76 7.92 26.03
N LYS A 258 8.46 7.15 26.85
CA LYS A 258 9.14 5.95 26.39
C LYS A 258 8.10 4.99 25.80
N PRO A 259 8.35 4.40 24.61
CA PRO A 259 7.46 3.41 24.02
C PRO A 259 7.17 2.28 24.99
N LYS A 260 5.93 1.80 25.00
CA LYS A 260 5.60 0.57 25.69
C LYS A 260 6.16 -0.62 24.91
N PRO A 261 6.62 -1.69 25.58
CA PRO A 261 6.93 -2.92 24.88
C PRO A 261 5.68 -3.41 24.13
N ALA A 262 5.89 -4.02 22.97
CA ALA A 262 4.80 -4.66 22.24
C ALA A 262 4.13 -5.71 23.12
N PRO A 263 2.81 -5.91 22.99
CA PRO A 263 2.06 -6.90 23.77
C PRO A 263 2.50 -8.33 23.47
#